data_9016917f2691c176e9e6b748eb188c2c
#
_entry.id   9016917f2691c176e9e6b748eb188c2c
#
_cell.length_a   1.000
_cell.length_b   1.000
_cell.length_c   1.000
_cell.angle_alpha   90.00
_cell.angle_beta   90.00
_cell.angle_gamma   90.00
#
_symmetry.space_group_name_H-M   'P 1'
#
loop_
_entity.id
_entity.type
_entity.pdbx_description
1 polymer ?
#
loop_
_entity_poly.entity_id
_entity_poly.type
_entity_poly.pdbx_seq_one_letter_code
_entity_poly.pdbx_strand_id
1 'polypeptide(L)'
;YDIRLSLVGSEMCIRDRLKQMLYRMLCDYTKRTLPWGNLTGIRPTKIPMKLLEEGKSREEIYRYMKDTYLASDEKIELATDIAERENAILKKIDYDNGYSLYIGIPFCPTTCLYCSFTSYPLVSWKNRVDAYLDALEREIDYTAAKFYHKNLNSIYIGGGTPTTLEPYQLDRLIRKIKCSFDLSDCLEFTVEAGRPDSITREKLEVLRKWGITRISINPQTMQQRTLDLIGRHHSVCLLYTSPSPRD
;
A
#
# COMPACT_ATOMS: atom_id res chain seq x y z
N TYR A 1 36.55 -16.81 4.66
CA TYR A 1 35.13 -16.45 4.44
C TYR A 1 34.42 -16.13 5.77
N ASP A 2 34.76 -16.84 6.83
CA ASP A 2 34.19 -16.69 8.17
C ASP A 2 34.61 -15.40 8.89
N ILE A 3 35.80 -14.89 8.62
CA ILE A 3 36.33 -13.68 9.25
C ILE A 3 35.55 -12.42 8.81
N ARG A 4 35.10 -12.34 7.55
CA ARG A 4 34.30 -11.20 7.06
C ARG A 4 32.89 -11.19 7.65
N LEU A 5 32.24 -12.36 7.83
CA LEU A 5 30.93 -12.47 8.46
C LEU A 5 30.96 -12.11 9.95
N SER A 6 32.04 -12.46 10.67
CA SER A 6 32.20 -12.11 12.08
C SER A 6 32.48 -10.61 12.27
N LEU A 7 33.23 -9.97 11.37
CA LEU A 7 33.47 -8.53 11.39
C LEU A 7 32.17 -7.72 11.11
N VAL A 8 31.40 -8.12 10.12
CA VAL A 8 30.09 -7.50 9.81
C VAL A 8 29.14 -7.62 11.00
N GLY A 9 29.09 -8.78 11.66
CA GLY A 9 28.26 -8.99 12.86
C GLY A 9 28.74 -8.11 14.04
N SER A 10 30.05 -7.94 14.23
CA SER A 10 30.59 -7.07 15.28
C SER A 10 30.36 -5.59 15.02
N GLU A 11 30.49 -5.14 13.78
CA GLU A 11 30.19 -3.75 13.40
C GLU A 11 28.71 -3.39 13.57
N MET A 12 27.79 -4.28 13.20
CA MET A 12 26.36 -4.10 13.46
C MET A 12 26.08 -3.99 14.95
N CYS A 13 26.69 -4.83 15.78
CA CYS A 13 26.52 -4.80 17.23
C CYS A 13 27.08 -3.49 17.84
N ILE A 14 28.23 -3.01 17.41
CA ILE A 14 28.81 -1.72 17.84
C ILE A 14 27.90 -0.56 17.46
N ARG A 15 27.41 -0.55 16.24
CA ARG A 15 26.49 0.48 15.74
C ARG A 15 25.19 0.54 16.52
N ASP A 16 24.62 -0.61 16.86
CA ASP A 16 23.38 -0.67 17.63
C ASP A 16 23.57 -0.23 19.08
N ARG A 17 24.68 -0.61 19.70
CA ARG A 17 25.07 -0.13 21.04
C ARG A 17 25.28 1.39 21.07
N LEU A 18 25.95 1.94 20.06
CA LEU A 18 26.15 3.39 19.93
C LEU A 18 24.83 4.13 19.79
N LYS A 19 23.89 3.61 18.96
CA LYS A 19 22.54 4.16 18.83
C LYS A 19 21.78 4.16 20.14
N GLN A 20 21.83 3.05 20.88
CA GLN A 20 21.17 2.95 22.18
C GLN A 20 21.76 3.95 23.20
N MET A 21 23.09 4.05 23.26
CA MET A 21 23.77 4.97 24.16
C MET A 21 23.40 6.43 23.85
N LEU A 22 23.45 6.81 22.56
CA LEU A 22 23.08 8.15 22.12
C LEU A 22 21.61 8.44 22.42
N TYR A 23 20.72 7.49 22.16
CA TYR A 23 19.31 7.63 22.46
C TYR A 23 19.06 7.88 23.95
N ARG A 24 19.69 7.10 24.84
CA ARG A 24 19.55 7.28 26.29
C ARG A 24 20.07 8.65 26.74
N MET A 25 21.24 9.04 26.27
CA MET A 25 21.79 10.38 26.57
C MET A 25 20.85 11.52 26.14
N LEU A 26 20.25 11.40 24.96
CA LEU A 26 19.28 12.39 24.46
C LEU A 26 17.96 12.36 25.26
N CYS A 27 17.48 11.20 25.67
CA CYS A 27 16.33 11.09 26.56
C CYS A 27 16.59 11.76 27.92
N ASP A 28 17.77 11.53 28.50
CA ASP A 28 18.17 12.14 29.76
C ASP A 28 18.30 13.64 29.66
N TYR A 29 18.86 14.15 28.57
CA TYR A 29 19.00 15.57 28.32
C TYR A 29 17.67 16.27 28.04
N THR A 30 16.82 15.68 27.16
CA THR A 30 15.56 16.29 26.72
C THR A 30 14.39 16.00 27.64
N LYS A 31 14.55 15.04 28.58
CA LYS A 31 13.47 14.49 29.42
C LYS A 31 12.29 13.93 28.60
N ARG A 32 12.56 13.43 27.37
CA ARG A 32 11.58 12.88 26.47
C ARG A 32 12.00 11.48 26.02
N THR A 33 11.04 10.58 25.92
CA THR A 33 11.18 9.25 25.32
C THR A 33 10.35 9.18 24.05
N LEU A 34 10.85 8.47 23.04
CA LEU A 34 10.09 8.26 21.80
C LEU A 34 9.35 6.92 21.88
N PRO A 35 8.10 6.84 21.39
CA PRO A 35 7.30 5.61 21.47
C PRO A 35 7.97 4.40 20.81
N TRP A 36 8.72 4.60 19.72
CA TRP A 36 9.49 3.57 19.02
C TRP A 36 10.96 3.46 19.46
N GLY A 37 11.34 4.17 20.51
CA GLY A 37 12.73 4.19 21.01
C GLY A 37 13.72 4.68 19.94
N ASN A 38 14.81 3.91 19.78
CA ASN A 38 15.85 4.19 18.78
C ASN A 38 15.59 3.51 17.42
N LEU A 39 14.40 2.92 17.22
CA LEU A 39 14.03 2.31 15.95
C LEU A 39 14.00 3.36 14.82
N THR A 40 14.70 3.07 13.74
CA THR A 40 14.69 3.87 12.51
C THR A 40 14.05 3.05 11.38
N GLY A 41 13.08 3.62 10.71
CA GLY A 41 12.38 2.97 9.59
C GLY A 41 10.89 3.27 9.61
N ILE A 42 10.25 3.04 8.46
CA ILE A 42 8.84 3.39 8.24
C ILE A 42 7.88 2.22 8.48
N ARG A 43 8.40 1.01 8.71
CA ARG A 43 7.58 -0.20 8.92
C ARG A 43 8.06 -0.98 10.13
N PRO A 44 7.74 -0.54 11.36
CA PRO A 44 8.17 -1.22 12.59
C PRO A 44 7.61 -2.64 12.72
N THR A 45 6.46 -2.95 12.10
CA THR A 45 5.83 -4.27 12.10
C THR A 45 6.64 -5.35 11.38
N LYS A 46 7.58 -4.97 10.50
CA LYS A 46 8.48 -5.95 9.86
C LYS A 46 9.33 -6.75 10.84
N ILE A 47 9.66 -6.16 11.98
CA ILE A 47 10.51 -6.82 12.98
C ILE A 47 9.74 -7.95 13.66
N PRO A 48 8.58 -7.71 14.31
CA PRO A 48 7.80 -8.80 14.86
C PRO A 48 7.35 -9.81 13.79
N MET A 49 7.03 -9.38 12.55
CA MET A 49 6.69 -10.30 11.48
C MET A 49 7.81 -11.31 11.22
N LYS A 50 9.04 -10.84 11.05
CA LYS A 50 10.21 -11.71 10.84
C LYS A 50 10.43 -12.66 11.99
N LEU A 51 10.29 -12.19 13.24
CA LEU A 51 10.44 -13.03 14.42
C LEU A 51 9.34 -14.08 14.54
N LEU A 52 8.10 -13.75 14.13
CA LEU A 52 6.99 -14.72 14.03
C LEU A 52 7.27 -15.80 12.97
N GLU A 53 7.82 -15.41 11.82
CA GLU A 53 8.24 -16.36 10.76
C GLU A 53 9.38 -17.29 11.24
N GLU A 54 10.27 -16.79 12.11
CA GLU A 54 11.30 -17.57 12.79
C GLU A 54 10.76 -18.44 13.95
N GLY A 55 9.46 -18.40 14.22
CA GLY A 55 8.80 -19.19 15.28
C GLY A 55 8.98 -18.63 16.69
N LYS A 56 9.35 -17.36 16.83
CA LYS A 56 9.51 -16.72 18.14
C LYS A 56 8.17 -16.48 18.84
N SER A 57 8.15 -16.67 20.16
CA SER A 57 6.99 -16.36 20.98
C SER A 57 6.77 -14.87 21.15
N ARG A 58 5.54 -14.49 21.53
CA ARG A 58 5.19 -13.09 21.81
C ARG A 58 6.09 -12.46 22.89
N GLU A 59 6.48 -13.24 23.91
CA GLU A 59 7.38 -12.80 24.96
C GLU A 59 8.81 -12.60 24.47
N GLU A 60 9.28 -13.42 23.53
CA GLU A 60 10.59 -13.25 22.90
C GLU A 60 10.61 -12.01 22.02
N ILE A 61 9.55 -11.77 21.24
CA ILE A 61 9.38 -10.57 20.42
C ILE A 61 9.36 -9.32 21.30
N TYR A 62 8.59 -9.35 22.38
CA TYR A 62 8.53 -8.25 23.34
C TYR A 62 9.91 -7.92 23.91
N ARG A 63 10.63 -8.92 24.42
CA ARG A 63 12.00 -8.74 24.95
C ARG A 63 12.94 -8.19 23.89
N TYR A 64 12.92 -8.75 22.70
CA TYR A 64 13.77 -8.28 21.61
C TYR A 64 13.51 -6.82 21.25
N MET A 65 12.26 -6.42 21.08
CA MET A 65 11.88 -5.05 20.77
C MET A 65 12.22 -4.07 21.91
N LYS A 66 12.03 -4.53 23.16
CA LYS A 66 12.34 -3.74 24.36
C LYS A 66 13.82 -3.51 24.51
N ASP A 67 14.62 -4.57 24.43
CA ASP A 67 16.05 -4.56 24.70
C ASP A 67 16.86 -3.96 23.55
N THR A 68 16.45 -4.24 22.30
CA THR A 68 17.18 -3.78 21.12
C THR A 68 16.80 -2.36 20.70
N TYR A 69 15.50 -2.07 20.73
CA TYR A 69 15.00 -0.79 20.21
C TYR A 69 14.52 0.18 21.27
N LEU A 70 14.42 -0.24 22.53
CA LEU A 70 13.91 0.58 23.63
C LEU A 70 12.49 1.13 23.35
N ALA A 71 11.69 0.37 22.61
CA ALA A 71 10.33 0.75 22.24
C ALA A 71 9.41 0.71 23.48
N SER A 72 8.34 1.50 23.49
CA SER A 72 7.33 1.47 24.54
C SER A 72 6.49 0.19 24.47
N ASP A 73 5.96 -0.24 25.60
CA ASP A 73 5.14 -1.45 25.70
C ASP A 73 3.92 -1.38 24.78
N GLU A 74 3.23 -0.23 24.75
CA GLU A 74 2.12 0.04 23.84
C GLU A 74 2.46 -0.18 22.36
N LYS A 75 3.65 0.26 21.94
CA LYS A 75 4.08 0.13 20.54
C LYS A 75 4.57 -1.26 20.19
N ILE A 76 5.15 -1.97 21.14
CA ILE A 76 5.53 -3.38 20.99
C ILE A 76 4.27 -4.23 20.81
N GLU A 77 3.28 -4.06 21.69
CA GLU A 77 2.00 -4.78 21.58
C GLU A 77 1.30 -4.49 20.26
N LEU A 78 1.15 -3.20 19.91
CA LEU A 78 0.54 -2.80 18.64
C LEU A 78 1.24 -3.43 17.43
N ALA A 79 2.58 -3.38 17.38
CA ALA A 79 3.33 -3.92 16.25
C ALA A 79 3.20 -5.45 16.17
N THR A 80 3.17 -6.13 17.32
CA THR A 80 3.01 -7.59 17.38
C THR A 80 1.60 -8.00 16.97
N ASP A 81 0.56 -7.34 17.45
CA ASP A 81 -0.83 -7.59 17.06
C ASP A 81 -1.04 -7.40 15.55
N ILE A 82 -0.46 -6.35 14.98
CA ILE A 82 -0.53 -6.12 13.53
C ILE A 82 0.19 -7.24 12.78
N ALA A 83 1.40 -7.61 13.22
CA ALA A 83 2.18 -8.66 12.58
C ALA A 83 1.46 -10.03 12.63
N GLU A 84 0.83 -10.37 13.73
CA GLU A 84 0.03 -11.59 13.87
C GLU A 84 -1.17 -11.60 12.89
N ARG A 85 -1.87 -10.46 12.76
CA ARG A 85 -2.99 -10.32 11.81
C ARG A 85 -2.51 -10.39 10.37
N GLU A 86 -1.42 -9.70 10.04
CA GLU A 86 -0.81 -9.76 8.70
C GLU A 86 -0.40 -11.20 8.36
N ASN A 87 0.28 -11.90 9.28
CA ASN A 87 0.68 -13.30 9.10
C ASN A 87 -0.53 -14.23 8.89
N ALA A 88 -1.63 -14.03 9.63
CA ALA A 88 -2.85 -14.80 9.46
C ALA A 88 -3.53 -14.58 8.10
N ILE A 89 -3.40 -13.38 7.53
CA ILE A 89 -3.89 -13.06 6.17
C ILE A 89 -2.96 -13.67 5.13
N LEU A 90 -1.65 -13.50 5.28
CA LEU A 90 -0.66 -14.02 4.34
C LEU A 90 -0.67 -15.55 4.23
N LYS A 91 -0.97 -16.25 5.32
CA LYS A 91 -1.15 -17.73 5.30
C LYS A 91 -2.33 -18.21 4.45
N LYS A 92 -3.25 -17.32 4.06
CA LYS A 92 -4.37 -17.66 3.17
C LYS A 92 -4.01 -17.51 1.69
N ILE A 93 -2.86 -16.93 1.39
CA ILE A 93 -2.38 -16.72 0.03
C ILE A 93 -1.32 -17.77 -0.28
N ASP A 94 -1.31 -18.26 -1.52
CA ASP A 94 -0.17 -19.03 -2.01
C ASP A 94 1.00 -18.10 -2.25
N TYR A 95 1.81 -17.90 -1.20
CA TYR A 95 2.92 -16.93 -1.23
C TYR A 95 4.06 -17.39 -2.14
N ASP A 96 4.29 -18.70 -2.24
CA ASP A 96 5.42 -19.27 -2.98
C ASP A 96 5.14 -19.36 -4.50
N ASN A 97 3.91 -19.70 -4.88
CA ASN A 97 3.53 -19.91 -6.27
C ASN A 97 2.57 -18.86 -6.83
N GLY A 98 2.05 -18.00 -5.96
CA GLY A 98 1.14 -16.93 -6.33
C GLY A 98 1.83 -15.63 -6.72
N TYR A 99 1.04 -14.71 -7.27
CA TYR A 99 1.47 -13.34 -7.59
C TYR A 99 0.33 -12.35 -7.40
N SER A 100 0.69 -11.09 -7.31
CA SER A 100 -0.25 -9.97 -7.32
C SER A 100 -0.07 -9.16 -8.60
N LEU A 101 -1.17 -8.73 -9.21
CA LEU A 101 -1.17 -7.94 -10.43
C LEU A 101 -1.42 -6.47 -10.12
N TYR A 102 -0.46 -5.61 -10.45
CA TYR A 102 -0.63 -4.17 -10.40
C TYR A 102 -0.83 -3.61 -11.81
N ILE A 103 -1.90 -2.84 -11.99
CA ILE A 103 -2.23 -2.17 -13.26
C ILE A 103 -2.22 -0.67 -13.01
N GLY A 104 -1.31 0.05 -13.71
CA GLY A 104 -1.17 1.49 -13.57
C GLY A 104 -2.05 2.25 -14.57
N ILE A 105 -2.84 3.21 -14.11
CA ILE A 105 -3.54 4.18 -14.96
C ILE A 105 -2.88 5.54 -14.75
N PRO A 106 -2.10 6.05 -15.72
CA PRO A 106 -1.25 7.21 -15.49
C PRO A 106 -1.98 8.55 -15.63
N PHE A 107 -3.30 8.54 -15.78
CA PHE A 107 -4.09 9.75 -15.99
C PHE A 107 -4.66 10.28 -14.66
N CYS A 108 -4.67 11.62 -14.53
CA CYS A 108 -5.30 12.33 -13.41
C CYS A 108 -6.16 13.48 -13.94
N PRO A 109 -7.21 13.92 -13.22
CA PRO A 109 -7.95 15.13 -13.61
C PRO A 109 -7.02 16.34 -13.68
N THR A 110 -6.18 16.51 -12.64
CA THR A 110 -5.12 17.53 -12.53
C THR A 110 -3.94 16.95 -11.77
N THR A 111 -2.75 17.53 -11.93
CA THR A 111 -1.58 17.14 -11.14
C THR A 111 -1.63 17.85 -9.77
N CYS A 112 -1.61 17.08 -8.69
CA CYS A 112 -1.55 17.64 -7.33
C CYS A 112 -0.16 18.24 -7.06
N LEU A 113 -0.10 19.34 -6.30
CA LEU A 113 1.14 20.07 -6.03
C LEU A 113 2.27 19.21 -5.44
N TYR A 114 1.92 18.21 -4.64
CA TYR A 114 2.88 17.32 -3.94
C TYR A 114 3.15 16.00 -4.68
N CYS A 115 2.53 15.78 -5.84
CA CYS A 115 2.57 14.46 -6.50
C CYS A 115 3.92 14.21 -7.15
N SER A 116 4.56 13.10 -6.75
CA SER A 116 5.80 12.60 -7.37
C SER A 116 5.58 11.40 -8.30
N PHE A 117 4.34 10.93 -8.44
CA PHE A 117 4.00 9.83 -9.34
C PHE A 117 3.91 10.31 -10.79
N THR A 118 4.12 9.38 -11.72
CA THR A 118 3.83 9.62 -13.12
C THR A 118 2.35 9.88 -13.29
N SER A 119 1.99 11.14 -13.58
CA SER A 119 0.61 11.54 -13.78
C SER A 119 0.51 12.50 -14.97
N TYR A 120 -0.39 12.15 -15.89
CA TYR A 120 -0.66 12.96 -17.08
C TYR A 120 -2.03 13.63 -16.93
N PRO A 121 -2.11 14.98 -17.00
CA PRO A 121 -3.40 15.68 -16.93
C PRO A 121 -4.34 15.23 -18.06
N LEU A 122 -5.53 14.77 -17.67
CA LEU A 122 -6.51 14.22 -18.62
C LEU A 122 -6.89 15.21 -19.73
N VAL A 123 -6.93 16.51 -19.42
CA VAL A 123 -7.22 17.56 -20.41
C VAL A 123 -6.30 17.48 -21.63
N SER A 124 -5.01 17.21 -21.42
CA SER A 124 -4.02 17.12 -22.50
C SER A 124 -3.94 15.74 -23.15
N TRP A 125 -4.43 14.70 -22.46
CA TRP A 125 -4.22 13.31 -22.88
C TRP A 125 -5.51 12.56 -23.21
N LYS A 126 -6.68 13.19 -23.13
CA LYS A 126 -7.98 12.55 -23.34
C LYS A 126 -8.03 11.72 -24.64
N ASN A 127 -7.49 12.24 -25.72
CA ASN A 127 -7.47 11.58 -27.04
C ASN A 127 -6.47 10.41 -27.12
N ARG A 128 -5.68 10.15 -26.08
CA ARG A 128 -4.68 9.07 -26.02
C ARG A 128 -5.08 7.95 -25.08
N VAL A 129 -6.16 8.10 -24.32
CA VAL A 129 -6.61 7.11 -23.33
C VAL A 129 -6.93 5.77 -23.98
N ASP A 130 -7.67 5.77 -25.09
CA ASP A 130 -8.04 4.52 -25.76
C ASP A 130 -6.81 3.82 -26.37
N ALA A 131 -5.89 4.57 -26.97
CA ALA A 131 -4.63 4.01 -27.46
C ALA A 131 -3.76 3.44 -26.34
N TYR A 132 -3.80 4.06 -25.14
CA TYR A 132 -3.17 3.52 -23.95
C TYR A 132 -3.82 2.20 -23.52
N LEU A 133 -5.15 2.13 -23.50
CA LEU A 133 -5.87 0.90 -23.14
C LEU A 133 -5.60 -0.22 -24.15
N ASP A 134 -5.48 0.09 -25.45
CA ASP A 134 -5.08 -0.89 -26.47
C ASP A 134 -3.69 -1.48 -26.19
N ALA A 135 -2.75 -0.64 -25.76
CA ALA A 135 -1.42 -1.10 -25.38
C ALA A 135 -1.46 -1.95 -24.09
N LEU A 136 -2.20 -1.48 -23.08
CA LEU A 136 -2.38 -2.17 -21.81
C LEU A 136 -3.03 -3.55 -21.98
N GLU A 137 -4.01 -3.68 -22.87
CA GLU A 137 -4.64 -4.98 -23.17
C GLU A 137 -3.63 -5.98 -23.75
N ARG A 138 -2.67 -5.54 -24.57
CA ARG A 138 -1.58 -6.39 -25.06
C ARG A 138 -0.63 -6.84 -23.94
N GLU A 139 -0.33 -5.94 -23.00
CA GLU A 139 0.46 -6.29 -21.81
C GLU A 139 -0.28 -7.28 -20.90
N ILE A 140 -1.59 -7.13 -20.76
CA ILE A 140 -2.44 -8.07 -20.03
C ILE A 140 -2.38 -9.46 -20.68
N ASP A 141 -2.52 -9.56 -22.00
CA ASP A 141 -2.42 -10.84 -22.72
C ASP A 141 -1.05 -11.49 -22.54
N TYR A 142 0.02 -10.69 -22.68
CA TYR A 142 1.38 -11.19 -22.48
C TYR A 142 1.59 -11.70 -21.05
N THR A 143 1.11 -10.95 -20.06
CA THR A 143 1.23 -11.31 -18.65
C THR A 143 0.44 -12.57 -18.33
N ALA A 144 -0.79 -12.67 -18.81
CA ALA A 144 -1.63 -13.84 -18.62
C ALA A 144 -0.98 -15.10 -19.22
N ALA A 145 -0.44 -15.00 -20.45
CA ALA A 145 0.26 -16.11 -21.09
C ALA A 145 1.54 -16.52 -20.34
N LYS A 146 2.27 -15.55 -19.77
CA LYS A 146 3.51 -15.82 -19.04
C LYS A 146 3.30 -16.44 -17.67
N PHE A 147 2.22 -16.07 -16.98
CA PHE A 147 1.93 -16.48 -15.60
C PHE A 147 0.76 -17.45 -15.49
N TYR A 148 0.36 -18.13 -16.59
CA TYR A 148 -0.79 -19.04 -16.64
C TYR A 148 -0.74 -20.19 -15.62
N HIS A 149 0.48 -20.54 -15.15
CA HIS A 149 0.74 -21.63 -14.20
C HIS A 149 0.81 -21.16 -12.74
N LYS A 150 0.57 -19.87 -12.49
CA LYS A 150 0.65 -19.27 -11.15
C LYS A 150 -0.70 -18.75 -10.70
N ASN A 151 -0.95 -18.81 -9.39
CA ASN A 151 -2.18 -18.32 -8.79
C ASN A 151 -2.17 -16.79 -8.65
N LEU A 152 -3.21 -16.13 -9.15
CA LEU A 152 -3.39 -14.69 -9.01
C LEU A 152 -4.08 -14.38 -7.67
N ASN A 153 -3.32 -13.93 -6.68
CA ASN A 153 -3.79 -13.69 -5.31
C ASN A 153 -4.56 -12.38 -5.14
N SER A 154 -4.14 -11.33 -5.83
CA SER A 154 -4.78 -10.02 -5.75
C SER A 154 -4.56 -9.18 -7.01
N ILE A 155 -5.50 -8.26 -7.26
CA ILE A 155 -5.40 -7.27 -8.34
C ILE A 155 -5.54 -5.88 -7.75
N TYR A 156 -4.68 -4.99 -8.17
CA TYR A 156 -4.71 -3.58 -7.79
C TYR A 156 -4.61 -2.68 -9.01
N ILE A 157 -5.66 -1.93 -9.30
CA ILE A 157 -5.65 -0.89 -10.32
C ILE A 157 -5.40 0.45 -9.63
N GLY A 158 -4.27 1.06 -9.91
CA GLY A 158 -3.80 2.28 -9.27
C GLY A 158 -3.04 3.20 -10.21
N GLY A 159 -2.10 3.96 -9.67
CA GLY A 159 -1.23 4.87 -10.42
C GLY A 159 -1.60 6.34 -10.25
N GLY A 160 -2.07 6.99 -11.31
CA GLY A 160 -2.62 8.34 -11.25
C GLY A 160 -4.00 8.34 -10.61
N THR A 161 -5.04 8.13 -11.39
CA THR A 161 -6.41 8.02 -10.88
C THR A 161 -7.23 7.12 -11.81
N PRO A 162 -7.42 5.84 -11.51
CA PRO A 162 -8.17 4.91 -12.36
C PRO A 162 -9.59 5.38 -12.70
N THR A 163 -10.25 6.07 -11.78
CA THR A 163 -11.59 6.64 -12.00
C THR A 163 -11.62 7.87 -12.93
N THR A 164 -10.49 8.26 -13.52
CA THR A 164 -10.50 9.19 -14.68
C THR A 164 -11.00 8.52 -15.94
N LEU A 165 -10.90 7.20 -16.04
CA LEU A 165 -11.47 6.45 -17.16
C LEU A 165 -12.98 6.63 -17.21
N GLU A 166 -13.53 6.73 -18.42
CA GLU A 166 -14.97 6.76 -18.62
C GLU A 166 -15.60 5.39 -18.27
N PRO A 167 -16.91 5.34 -17.98
CA PRO A 167 -17.56 4.08 -17.58
C PRO A 167 -17.32 2.93 -18.56
N TYR A 168 -17.38 3.20 -19.88
CA TYR A 168 -17.13 2.17 -20.90
C TYR A 168 -15.67 1.71 -20.94
N GLN A 169 -14.71 2.60 -20.62
CA GLN A 169 -13.29 2.28 -20.54
C GLN A 169 -12.97 1.41 -19.32
N LEU A 170 -13.59 1.72 -18.18
CA LEU A 170 -13.53 0.86 -16.98
C LEU A 170 -14.12 -0.51 -17.24
N ASP A 171 -15.32 -0.57 -17.85
CA ASP A 171 -15.98 -1.84 -18.21
C ASP A 171 -15.09 -2.67 -19.15
N ARG A 172 -14.52 -2.05 -20.17
CA ARG A 172 -13.59 -2.66 -21.12
C ARG A 172 -12.37 -3.27 -20.42
N LEU A 173 -11.69 -2.47 -19.58
CA LEU A 173 -10.49 -2.89 -18.89
C LEU A 173 -10.78 -4.06 -17.91
N ILE A 174 -11.80 -3.92 -17.08
CA ILE A 174 -12.12 -4.96 -16.08
C ILE A 174 -12.58 -6.25 -16.76
N ARG A 175 -13.37 -6.16 -17.81
CA ARG A 175 -13.75 -7.31 -18.65
C ARG A 175 -12.52 -8.01 -19.20
N LYS A 176 -11.56 -7.25 -19.79
CA LYS A 176 -10.31 -7.79 -20.30
C LYS A 176 -9.54 -8.56 -19.24
N ILE A 177 -9.39 -8.01 -18.05
CA ILE A 177 -8.71 -8.67 -16.92
C ILE A 177 -9.42 -9.99 -16.58
N LYS A 178 -10.74 -9.96 -16.39
CA LYS A 178 -11.52 -11.13 -16.01
C LYS A 178 -11.58 -12.23 -17.07
N CYS A 179 -11.40 -11.86 -18.34
CA CYS A 179 -11.31 -12.84 -19.43
C CYS A 179 -9.90 -13.41 -19.61
N SER A 180 -8.87 -12.72 -19.12
CA SER A 180 -7.47 -13.11 -19.32
C SER A 180 -6.89 -13.91 -18.16
N PHE A 181 -7.42 -13.76 -16.95
CA PHE A 181 -6.90 -14.42 -15.75
C PHE A 181 -7.96 -15.27 -15.05
N ASP A 182 -7.54 -16.38 -14.46
CA ASP A 182 -8.34 -17.11 -13.49
C ASP A 182 -8.31 -16.35 -12.15
N LEU A 183 -9.49 -15.97 -11.67
CA LEU A 183 -9.67 -15.21 -10.42
C LEU A 183 -10.23 -16.04 -9.27
N SER A 184 -10.26 -17.36 -9.40
CA SER A 184 -10.82 -18.26 -8.35
C SER A 184 -10.11 -18.10 -7.01
N ASP A 185 -8.79 -17.88 -7.02
CA ASP A 185 -7.96 -17.66 -5.83
C ASP A 185 -7.71 -16.17 -5.53
N CYS A 186 -8.33 -15.25 -6.27
CA CYS A 186 -8.14 -13.82 -6.10
C CYS A 186 -8.93 -13.30 -4.88
N LEU A 187 -8.23 -13.04 -3.79
CA LEU A 187 -8.85 -12.60 -2.54
C LEU A 187 -9.28 -11.14 -2.54
N GLU A 188 -8.60 -10.29 -3.31
CA GLU A 188 -8.90 -8.86 -3.37
C GLU A 188 -8.71 -8.31 -4.79
N PHE A 189 -9.73 -7.60 -5.27
CA PHE A 189 -9.63 -6.79 -6.47
C PHE A 189 -9.93 -5.34 -6.11
N THR A 190 -8.87 -4.54 -5.97
CA THR A 190 -8.96 -3.13 -5.57
C THR A 190 -8.85 -2.21 -6.78
N VAL A 191 -9.68 -1.16 -6.79
CA VAL A 191 -9.59 -0.03 -7.74
C VAL A 191 -9.42 1.27 -6.95
N GLU A 192 -8.35 2.01 -7.23
CA GLU A 192 -8.18 3.35 -6.66
C GLU A 192 -9.18 4.34 -7.24
N ALA A 193 -9.93 4.96 -6.36
CA ALA A 193 -10.76 6.13 -6.61
C ALA A 193 -10.19 7.34 -5.82
N GLY A 194 -8.88 7.53 -5.91
CA GLY A 194 -8.11 8.45 -5.08
C GLY A 194 -8.49 9.93 -5.20
N ARG A 195 -9.27 10.26 -6.22
CA ARG A 195 -9.82 11.61 -6.48
C ARG A 195 -11.34 11.55 -6.41
N PRO A 196 -11.98 12.02 -5.32
CA PRO A 196 -13.43 12.04 -5.20
C PRO A 196 -14.15 12.76 -6.34
N ASP A 197 -13.54 13.81 -6.89
CA ASP A 197 -14.03 14.57 -8.05
C ASP A 197 -14.05 13.78 -9.38
N SER A 198 -13.42 12.60 -9.43
CA SER A 198 -13.44 11.70 -10.59
C SER A 198 -14.48 10.58 -10.49
N ILE A 199 -15.16 10.47 -9.35
CA ILE A 199 -16.13 9.39 -9.07
C ILE A 199 -17.50 9.81 -9.56
N THR A 200 -18.16 8.96 -10.34
CA THR A 200 -19.56 9.12 -10.72
C THR A 200 -20.35 7.84 -10.39
N ARG A 201 -21.67 7.97 -10.33
CA ARG A 201 -22.56 6.84 -10.06
C ARG A 201 -22.37 5.73 -11.10
N GLU A 202 -22.31 6.08 -12.36
CA GLU A 202 -22.16 5.13 -13.47
C GLU A 202 -20.85 4.34 -13.35
N LYS A 203 -19.76 4.98 -12.92
CA LYS A 203 -18.48 4.31 -12.68
C LYS A 203 -18.57 3.33 -11.52
N LEU A 204 -19.23 3.73 -10.43
CA LEU A 204 -19.45 2.83 -9.28
C LEU A 204 -20.34 1.64 -9.66
N GLU A 205 -21.36 1.85 -10.50
CA GLU A 205 -22.22 0.78 -11.02
C GLU A 205 -21.42 -0.22 -11.88
N VAL A 206 -20.48 0.25 -12.70
CA VAL A 206 -19.56 -0.62 -13.44
C VAL A 206 -18.68 -1.44 -12.49
N LEU A 207 -18.05 -0.80 -11.49
CA LEU A 207 -17.22 -1.50 -10.51
C LEU A 207 -18.03 -2.56 -9.75
N ARG A 208 -19.23 -2.22 -9.33
CA ARG A 208 -20.16 -3.16 -8.65
C ARG A 208 -20.58 -4.32 -9.56
N LYS A 209 -20.96 -4.04 -10.80
CA LYS A 209 -21.32 -5.04 -11.82
C LYS A 209 -20.24 -6.11 -11.95
N TRP A 210 -18.98 -5.70 -11.94
CA TRP A 210 -17.84 -6.59 -12.09
C TRP A 210 -17.37 -7.23 -10.77
N GLY A 211 -18.03 -6.93 -9.64
CA GLY A 211 -17.68 -7.50 -8.34
C GLY A 211 -16.32 -7.05 -7.83
N ILE A 212 -15.97 -5.78 -8.06
CA ILE A 212 -14.77 -5.18 -7.43
C ILE A 212 -14.97 -5.22 -5.92
N THR A 213 -14.00 -5.81 -5.21
CA THR A 213 -14.14 -6.08 -3.78
C THR A 213 -13.81 -4.86 -2.92
N ARG A 214 -13.01 -3.92 -3.46
CA ARG A 214 -12.55 -2.75 -2.71
C ARG A 214 -12.34 -1.54 -3.62
N ILE A 215 -12.73 -0.37 -3.13
CA ILE A 215 -12.32 0.92 -3.70
C ILE A 215 -11.56 1.72 -2.64
N SER A 216 -10.56 2.49 -3.06
CA SER A 216 -9.78 3.36 -2.17
C SER A 216 -10.07 4.82 -2.48
N ILE A 217 -10.61 5.57 -1.52
CA ILE A 217 -10.91 7.00 -1.64
C ILE A 217 -9.96 7.77 -0.72
N ASN A 218 -9.23 8.73 -1.27
CA ASN A 218 -8.22 9.47 -0.53
C ASN A 218 -8.66 10.91 -0.26
N PRO A 219 -9.08 11.25 0.98
CA PRO A 219 -9.49 12.60 1.33
C PRO A 219 -8.34 13.61 1.31
N GLN A 220 -7.13 13.17 1.58
CA GLN A 220 -5.89 13.95 1.79
C GLN A 220 -5.95 14.86 3.02
N THR A 221 -6.96 15.69 3.15
CA THR A 221 -7.20 16.58 4.28
C THR A 221 -8.68 16.96 4.35
N MET A 222 -9.13 17.28 5.55
CA MET A 222 -10.48 17.80 5.82
C MET A 222 -10.52 19.35 5.89
N GLN A 223 -9.51 20.03 5.38
CA GLN A 223 -9.44 21.50 5.31
C GLN A 223 -9.59 21.95 3.86
N GLN A 224 -10.70 22.62 3.53
CA GLN A 224 -10.99 23.07 2.16
C GLN A 224 -9.87 23.94 1.57
N ARG A 225 -9.38 24.93 2.35
CA ARG A 225 -8.26 25.80 1.93
C ARG A 225 -7.02 25.02 1.49
N THR A 226 -6.72 23.91 2.19
CA THR A 226 -5.58 23.06 1.85
C THR A 226 -5.85 22.25 0.59
N LEU A 227 -7.09 21.74 0.41
CA LEU A 227 -7.49 21.04 -0.81
C LEU A 227 -7.32 21.95 -2.05
N ASP A 228 -7.80 23.20 -1.95
CA ASP A 228 -7.70 24.19 -3.02
C ASP A 228 -6.22 24.49 -3.35
N LEU A 229 -5.38 24.67 -2.32
CA LEU A 229 -3.95 24.91 -2.48
C LEU A 229 -3.21 23.79 -3.18
N ILE A 230 -3.54 22.53 -2.87
CA ILE A 230 -2.88 21.36 -3.46
C ILE A 230 -3.51 20.91 -4.80
N GLY A 231 -4.48 21.64 -5.32
CA GLY A 231 -5.11 21.37 -6.62
C GLY A 231 -6.11 20.22 -6.60
N ARG A 232 -6.84 20.05 -5.48
CA ARG A 232 -7.93 19.08 -5.35
C ARG A 232 -9.29 19.77 -5.33
N HIS A 233 -10.12 19.50 -6.35
CA HIS A 233 -11.37 20.20 -6.60
C HIS A 233 -12.62 19.54 -6.01
N HIS A 234 -12.48 18.75 -4.95
CA HIS A 234 -13.64 18.21 -4.21
C HIS A 234 -13.89 18.99 -2.92
N SER A 235 -15.12 18.99 -2.47
CA SER A 235 -15.49 19.60 -1.18
C SER A 235 -15.28 18.61 -0.03
N VAL A 236 -14.95 19.13 1.14
CA VAL A 236 -14.88 18.35 2.37
C VAL A 236 -16.21 17.65 2.68
N CYS A 237 -17.35 18.30 2.36
CA CYS A 237 -18.68 17.72 2.57
C CYS A 237 -18.90 16.39 1.82
N LEU A 238 -18.31 16.22 0.64
CA LEU A 238 -18.43 14.98 -0.14
C LEU A 238 -17.86 13.78 0.62
N LEU A 239 -16.91 13.99 1.50
CA LEU A 239 -16.25 12.93 2.27
C LEU A 239 -17.02 12.57 3.54
N TYR A 240 -17.74 13.53 4.15
CA TYR A 240 -18.59 13.27 5.32
C TYR A 240 -19.77 12.35 5.04
N THR A 241 -20.20 12.29 3.79
CA THR A 241 -21.30 11.40 3.37
C THR A 241 -20.83 9.99 3.00
N SER A 242 -19.52 9.75 3.00
CA SER A 242 -18.96 8.43 2.71
C SER A 242 -18.67 7.70 4.02
N PRO A 243 -19.18 6.45 4.21
CA PRO A 243 -18.89 5.69 5.42
C PRO A 243 -17.38 5.47 5.57
N SER A 244 -16.86 5.70 6.77
CA SER A 244 -15.47 5.46 7.12
C SER A 244 -15.33 4.13 7.84
N PRO A 245 -14.29 3.33 7.58
CA PRO A 245 -14.04 2.13 8.37
C PRO A 245 -13.64 2.42 9.82
N ARG A 246 -13.61 3.69 10.23
CA ARG A 246 -13.37 4.14 11.60
C ARG A 246 -14.65 4.56 12.33
N ASP A 247 -15.77 4.60 11.63
CA ASP A 247 -17.11 4.83 12.17
C ASP A 247 -17.75 3.47 12.49
#